data_73bf1e5c8b431c15032bd33f38ba9ad3
#
_entry.id   73bf1e5c8b431c15032bd33f38ba9ad3
#
_cell.length_a   1.000
_cell.length_b   1.000
_cell.length_c   1.000
_cell.angle_alpha   90.00
_cell.angle_beta   90.00
_cell.angle_gamma   90.00
#
_symmetry.space_group_name_H-M   'P 1'
#
loop_
_entity.id
_entity.type
_entity.pdbx_description
1 polymer ?
#
loop_
_entity_poly.entity_id
_entity_poly.type
_entity_poly.pdbx_seq_one_letter_code
_entity_poly.pdbx_strand_id
1 'polypeptide(L)'
;MLTVKILLNSVISTKGAKFMTIDIKDFYLCTPMERPEFMRLKLADMPEEVITHYKLRVLQTPDGYVYVRIQKGMYGLPQAGIIAQKLLEKRLNAQGYRQSTITPGFWRHDWRPISFTLCVDDFGVKYIGTEHAKHLLQTINAHYNTSHDWQGERYLGLTISWNYPQQLVHLSMPNHCNKAIQRFHHTKPHRPQDQPYPHSPRIYGLQSQLVADTDTSPPLNKQDKTFVQEVIGVLLYYARAVDCTMLPALGSLATQQANPTQHTLAKVHQLLDYAATHPDAMITYRASDMVLAAHSDASYLSESKARSRAGGHFFLSENDVFPTNNGAILTLAQIIKHVMSSAAEAELGALYINAREAIPQRHLLIEMGHPQPPTPIQIDNSTALGVVTNTIQPKRTKAMDMRFHWRRCCTNQQQFRTHWRAGSTNLADYVTKHHPAIHHRAVRPLYLTSNAAFRALQHKSNVPKPTPLLPCPLTTTLIPIAGAA
;
A
#
# COMPACT_ATOMS: atom_id res chain seq x y z
N MET A 1 -0.21 -4.71 -3.61
CA MET A 1 0.79 -3.82 -2.96
C MET A 1 0.93 -4.07 -1.45
N LEU A 2 -0.14 -4.14 -0.64
CA LEU A 2 -0.06 -4.38 0.81
C LEU A 2 0.68 -5.69 1.17
N THR A 3 0.26 -6.82 0.57
CA THR A 3 0.91 -8.14 0.76
C THR A 3 2.41 -8.10 0.45
N VAL A 4 2.80 -7.38 -0.59
CA VAL A 4 4.20 -7.18 -0.98
C VAL A 4 4.97 -6.43 0.13
N LYS A 5 4.44 -5.31 0.61
CA LYS A 5 5.08 -4.54 1.69
C LYS A 5 5.26 -5.37 2.97
N ILE A 6 4.27 -6.19 3.32
CA ILE A 6 4.36 -7.12 4.47
C ILE A 6 5.44 -8.18 4.21
N LEU A 7 5.50 -8.77 3.00
CA LEU A 7 6.52 -9.75 2.64
C LEU A 7 7.93 -9.15 2.73
N LEU A 8 8.16 -7.93 2.22
CA LEU A 8 9.47 -7.26 2.27
C LEU A 8 9.91 -6.98 3.73
N ASN A 9 8.98 -6.57 4.60
CA ASN A 9 9.25 -6.46 6.04
C ASN A 9 9.60 -7.83 6.65
N SER A 10 8.89 -8.88 6.25
CA SER A 10 9.15 -10.24 6.72
C SER A 10 10.54 -10.74 6.31
N VAL A 11 11.06 -10.32 5.14
CA VAL A 11 12.42 -10.67 4.71
C VAL A 11 13.46 -10.11 5.68
N ILE A 12 13.43 -8.81 5.97
CA ILE A 12 14.43 -8.16 6.84
C ILE A 12 14.29 -8.54 8.31
N SER A 13 13.08 -8.95 8.73
CA SER A 13 12.79 -9.37 10.11
C SER A 13 13.02 -10.86 10.36
N THR A 14 13.36 -11.65 9.34
CA THR A 14 13.63 -13.08 9.46
C THR A 14 15.11 -13.37 9.26
N LYS A 15 15.76 -13.97 10.25
CA LYS A 15 17.19 -14.29 10.20
C LYS A 15 17.54 -15.17 8.99
N GLY A 16 18.50 -14.74 8.20
CA GLY A 16 18.98 -15.46 7.02
C GLY A 16 18.08 -15.42 5.79
N ALA A 17 16.91 -14.78 5.89
CA ALA A 17 16.02 -14.64 4.74
C ALA A 17 16.61 -13.68 3.69
N LYS A 18 16.33 -14.00 2.43
CA LYS A 18 16.68 -13.22 1.25
C LYS A 18 15.45 -13.04 0.37
N PHE A 19 15.56 -12.12 -0.57
CA PHE A 19 14.50 -11.85 -1.53
C PHE A 19 15.05 -11.94 -2.96
N MET A 20 14.24 -12.46 -3.86
CA MET A 20 14.49 -12.45 -5.30
C MET A 20 13.19 -12.25 -6.05
N THR A 21 13.28 -11.93 -7.33
CA THR A 21 12.13 -11.87 -8.22
C THR A 21 12.25 -12.85 -9.39
N ILE A 22 11.10 -13.32 -9.87
CA ILE A 22 10.99 -14.16 -11.07
C ILE A 22 9.85 -13.57 -11.90
N ASP A 23 10.06 -13.52 -13.22
CA ASP A 23 9.08 -13.10 -14.21
C ASP A 23 8.89 -14.22 -15.24
N ILE A 24 7.65 -14.57 -15.57
CA ILE A 24 7.33 -15.56 -16.60
C ILE A 24 7.12 -14.83 -17.92
N LYS A 25 7.99 -15.10 -18.90
CA LYS A 25 7.88 -14.53 -20.24
C LYS A 25 6.69 -15.13 -21.00
N ASP A 26 5.96 -14.27 -21.69
CA ASP A 26 4.83 -14.66 -22.55
C ASP A 26 3.79 -15.53 -21.85
N PHE A 27 3.49 -15.24 -20.58
CA PHE A 27 2.70 -16.09 -19.69
C PHE A 27 1.40 -16.60 -20.31
N TYR A 28 0.61 -15.74 -20.94
CA TYR A 28 -0.64 -16.14 -21.57
C TYR A 28 -0.41 -16.98 -22.84
N LEU A 29 0.62 -16.64 -23.63
CA LEU A 29 0.94 -17.37 -24.88
C LEU A 29 1.43 -18.81 -24.62
N CYS A 30 1.85 -19.11 -23.39
CA CYS A 30 2.24 -20.47 -22.98
C CYS A 30 1.04 -21.34 -22.61
N THR A 31 -0.19 -20.81 -22.60
CA THR A 31 -1.37 -21.49 -22.11
C THR A 31 -2.27 -21.94 -23.26
N PRO A 32 -2.50 -23.25 -23.48
CA PRO A 32 -3.46 -23.72 -24.47
C PRO A 32 -4.89 -23.36 -24.05
N MET A 33 -5.70 -23.00 -25.05
CA MET A 33 -7.13 -22.74 -24.85
C MET A 33 -7.94 -24.00 -25.12
N GLU A 34 -8.83 -24.38 -24.17
CA GLU A 34 -9.74 -25.51 -24.34
C GLU A 34 -10.74 -25.28 -25.48
N ARG A 35 -11.22 -24.04 -25.62
CA ARG A 35 -12.05 -23.59 -26.73
C ARG A 35 -11.30 -22.52 -27.50
N PRO A 36 -11.04 -22.75 -28.80
CA PRO A 36 -10.39 -21.73 -29.62
C PRO A 36 -11.35 -20.57 -29.86
N GLU A 37 -10.80 -19.38 -29.87
CA GLU A 37 -11.49 -18.16 -30.31
C GLU A 37 -11.13 -17.87 -31.76
N PHE A 38 -11.97 -17.08 -32.42
CA PHE A 38 -11.72 -16.62 -33.77
C PHE A 38 -11.60 -15.11 -33.80
N MET A 39 -10.57 -14.63 -34.48
CA MET A 39 -10.33 -13.22 -34.65
C MET A 39 -10.35 -12.86 -36.12
N ARG A 40 -11.05 -11.79 -36.46
CA ARG A 40 -11.08 -11.20 -37.79
C ARG A 40 -10.02 -10.11 -37.86
N LEU A 41 -9.07 -10.26 -38.76
CA LEU A 41 -7.98 -9.32 -38.97
C LEU A 41 -8.04 -8.76 -40.39
N LYS A 42 -7.86 -7.44 -40.53
CA LYS A 42 -7.77 -6.81 -41.83
C LYS A 42 -6.38 -7.10 -42.40
N LEU A 43 -6.31 -7.65 -43.59
CA LEU A 43 -5.03 -8.05 -44.20
C LEU A 43 -4.08 -6.88 -44.41
N ALA A 44 -4.65 -5.69 -44.74
CA ALA A 44 -3.86 -4.47 -44.95
C ALA A 44 -3.15 -3.94 -43.67
N ASP A 45 -3.60 -4.36 -42.48
CA ASP A 45 -3.01 -3.95 -41.20
C ASP A 45 -1.92 -4.90 -40.72
N MET A 46 -1.62 -5.98 -41.51
CA MET A 46 -0.63 -6.99 -41.16
C MET A 46 0.71 -6.75 -41.90
N PRO A 47 1.85 -7.05 -41.24
CA PRO A 47 3.15 -7.00 -41.88
C PRO A 47 3.23 -7.98 -43.11
N GLU A 48 3.82 -7.52 -44.21
CA GLU A 48 3.91 -8.32 -45.44
C GLU A 48 4.67 -9.64 -45.26
N GLU A 49 5.65 -9.66 -44.36
CA GLU A 49 6.39 -10.87 -43.97
C GLU A 49 5.45 -11.94 -43.40
N VAL A 50 4.48 -11.55 -42.55
CA VAL A 50 3.49 -12.45 -41.96
C VAL A 50 2.51 -12.92 -43.03
N ILE A 51 2.04 -12.02 -43.89
CA ILE A 51 1.14 -12.32 -45.01
C ILE A 51 1.75 -13.36 -45.93
N THR A 52 3.01 -13.17 -46.32
CA THR A 52 3.75 -14.06 -47.22
C THR A 52 4.06 -15.39 -46.55
N HIS A 53 4.57 -15.39 -45.33
CA HIS A 53 4.95 -16.60 -44.57
C HIS A 53 3.77 -17.55 -44.39
N TYR A 54 2.60 -17.01 -43.99
CA TYR A 54 1.37 -17.81 -43.77
C TYR A 54 0.47 -17.89 -44.99
N LYS A 55 0.87 -17.36 -46.16
CA LYS A 55 0.10 -17.34 -47.42
C LYS A 55 -1.33 -16.77 -47.24
N LEU A 56 -1.49 -15.72 -46.40
CA LEU A 56 -2.79 -15.19 -45.98
C LEU A 56 -3.59 -14.60 -47.14
N ARG A 57 -2.99 -14.19 -48.25
CA ARG A 57 -3.71 -13.68 -49.43
C ARG A 57 -4.70 -14.70 -50.01
N VAL A 58 -4.37 -16.00 -49.93
CA VAL A 58 -5.24 -17.08 -50.42
C VAL A 58 -6.47 -17.28 -49.50
N LEU A 59 -6.37 -16.87 -48.23
CA LEU A 59 -7.41 -16.98 -47.23
C LEU A 59 -8.22 -15.68 -47.05
N GLN A 60 -7.93 -14.67 -47.86
CA GLN A 60 -8.58 -13.38 -47.80
C GLN A 60 -10.03 -13.47 -48.25
N THR A 61 -10.94 -12.93 -47.44
CA THR A 61 -12.33 -12.77 -47.82
C THR A 61 -12.53 -11.59 -48.77
N PRO A 62 -13.63 -11.52 -49.52
CA PRO A 62 -13.88 -10.44 -50.49
C PRO A 62 -13.84 -9.03 -49.89
N ASP A 63 -14.10 -8.89 -48.60
CA ASP A 63 -14.06 -7.62 -47.84
C ASP A 63 -12.67 -7.30 -47.28
N GLY A 64 -11.62 -8.04 -47.66
CA GLY A 64 -10.23 -7.73 -47.32
C GLY A 64 -9.76 -8.25 -45.95
N TYR A 65 -10.46 -9.20 -45.34
CA TYR A 65 -10.14 -9.75 -44.03
C TYR A 65 -9.68 -11.20 -44.11
N VAL A 66 -9.02 -11.68 -43.03
CA VAL A 66 -8.74 -13.09 -42.76
C VAL A 66 -9.24 -13.49 -41.40
N TYR A 67 -9.70 -14.72 -41.26
CA TYR A 67 -10.10 -15.28 -39.96
C TYR A 67 -8.98 -16.19 -39.45
N VAL A 68 -8.51 -15.86 -38.22
CA VAL A 68 -7.47 -16.64 -37.56
C VAL A 68 -8.03 -17.34 -36.34
N ARG A 69 -7.60 -18.58 -36.14
CA ARG A 69 -7.99 -19.37 -34.95
C ARG A 69 -6.96 -19.14 -33.84
N ILE A 70 -7.42 -18.64 -32.69
CA ILE A 70 -6.59 -18.43 -31.51
C ILE A 70 -6.60 -19.73 -30.69
N GLN A 71 -5.46 -20.42 -30.63
CA GLN A 71 -5.30 -21.69 -29.91
C GLN A 71 -4.66 -21.56 -28.55
N LYS A 72 -4.01 -20.43 -28.28
CA LYS A 72 -3.35 -20.12 -27.01
C LYS A 72 -3.90 -18.84 -26.42
N GLY A 73 -3.76 -18.68 -25.11
CA GLY A 73 -4.12 -17.44 -24.43
C GLY A 73 -3.46 -16.24 -25.08
N MET A 74 -4.18 -15.15 -25.20
CA MET A 74 -3.70 -13.89 -25.79
C MET A 74 -4.13 -12.73 -24.87
N TYR A 75 -3.29 -11.70 -24.79
CA TYR A 75 -3.63 -10.46 -24.11
C TYR A 75 -4.91 -9.84 -24.70
N GLY A 76 -5.83 -9.46 -23.85
CA GLY A 76 -7.14 -8.91 -24.23
C GLY A 76 -8.29 -9.94 -24.26
N LEU A 77 -8.01 -11.22 -24.23
CA LEU A 77 -9.06 -12.25 -24.08
C LEU A 77 -9.47 -12.38 -22.60
N PRO A 78 -10.76 -12.20 -22.26
CA PRO A 78 -11.22 -12.22 -20.86
C PRO A 78 -10.88 -13.52 -20.11
N GLN A 79 -10.92 -14.68 -20.80
CA GLN A 79 -10.65 -15.98 -20.20
C GLN A 79 -9.17 -16.35 -20.11
N ALA A 80 -8.30 -15.69 -20.87
CA ALA A 80 -6.88 -16.07 -20.96
C ALA A 80 -6.18 -16.03 -19.59
N GLY A 81 -6.42 -14.97 -18.80
CA GLY A 81 -5.86 -14.83 -17.47
C GLY A 81 -6.31 -15.92 -16.50
N ILE A 82 -7.60 -16.27 -16.53
CA ILE A 82 -8.18 -17.30 -15.63
C ILE A 82 -7.60 -18.68 -15.97
N ILE A 83 -7.48 -19.03 -17.28
CA ILE A 83 -6.98 -20.33 -17.72
C ILE A 83 -5.49 -20.44 -17.38
N ALA A 84 -4.71 -19.38 -17.65
CA ALA A 84 -3.28 -19.34 -17.34
C ALA A 84 -3.02 -19.48 -15.84
N GLN A 85 -3.77 -18.74 -15.02
CA GLN A 85 -3.69 -18.82 -13.57
C GLN A 85 -3.98 -20.23 -13.04
N LYS A 86 -5.09 -20.85 -13.47
CA LYS A 86 -5.45 -22.22 -13.05
C LYS A 86 -4.39 -23.24 -13.45
N LEU A 87 -3.80 -23.10 -14.64
CA LEU A 87 -2.74 -24.00 -15.10
C LEU A 87 -1.46 -23.83 -14.26
N LEU A 88 -1.08 -22.61 -13.93
CA LEU A 88 0.06 -22.32 -13.06
C LEU A 88 -0.18 -22.85 -11.64
N GLU A 89 -1.37 -22.64 -11.07
CA GLU A 89 -1.79 -23.17 -9.77
C GLU A 89 -1.66 -24.70 -9.73
N LYS A 90 -2.16 -25.40 -10.76
CA LYS A 90 -2.05 -26.86 -10.87
C LYS A 90 -0.57 -27.33 -10.83
N ARG A 91 0.31 -26.63 -11.57
CA ARG A 91 1.75 -26.93 -11.65
C ARG A 91 2.46 -26.69 -10.31
N LEU A 92 2.18 -25.55 -9.67
CA LEU A 92 2.74 -25.21 -8.37
C LEU A 92 2.26 -26.17 -7.27
N ASN A 93 0.96 -26.50 -7.25
CA ASN A 93 0.37 -27.40 -6.28
C ASN A 93 0.96 -28.82 -6.37
N ALA A 94 1.29 -29.29 -7.57
CA ALA A 94 1.94 -30.58 -7.79
C ALA A 94 3.33 -30.67 -7.16
N GLN A 95 3.99 -29.54 -6.92
CA GLN A 95 5.32 -29.42 -6.32
C GLN A 95 5.30 -28.95 -4.85
N GLY A 96 4.13 -28.99 -4.19
CA GLY A 96 3.99 -28.65 -2.77
C GLY A 96 3.84 -27.16 -2.47
N TYR A 97 3.66 -26.31 -3.46
CA TYR A 97 3.33 -24.91 -3.23
C TYR A 97 1.82 -24.74 -3.07
N ARG A 98 1.40 -23.99 -2.05
CA ARG A 98 -0.03 -23.76 -1.72
C ARG A 98 -0.33 -22.27 -1.66
N GLN A 99 -1.40 -21.87 -2.33
CA GLN A 99 -1.93 -20.52 -2.21
C GLN A 99 -2.68 -20.37 -0.89
N SER A 100 -2.55 -19.21 -0.25
CA SER A 100 -3.39 -18.85 0.89
C SER A 100 -4.86 -18.79 0.48
N THR A 101 -5.72 -19.37 1.31
CA THR A 101 -7.19 -19.30 1.14
C THR A 101 -7.76 -17.95 1.59
N ILE A 102 -7.01 -17.21 2.42
CA ILE A 102 -7.44 -15.92 3.01
C ILE A 102 -6.86 -14.76 2.22
N THR A 103 -5.61 -14.88 1.75
CA THR A 103 -4.89 -13.82 1.04
C THR A 103 -4.54 -14.30 -0.38
N PRO A 104 -5.43 -14.07 -1.37
CA PRO A 104 -5.14 -14.41 -2.75
C PRO A 104 -3.83 -13.78 -3.23
N GLY A 105 -3.05 -14.55 -3.99
CA GLY A 105 -1.74 -14.15 -4.48
C GLY A 105 -0.58 -14.34 -3.50
N PHE A 106 -0.83 -14.77 -2.25
CA PHE A 106 0.22 -15.22 -1.33
C PHE A 106 0.35 -16.74 -1.37
N TRP A 107 1.59 -17.23 -1.48
CA TRP A 107 1.94 -18.63 -1.64
C TRP A 107 3.01 -19.05 -0.65
N ARG A 108 2.96 -20.31 -0.18
CA ARG A 108 3.99 -20.95 0.63
C ARG A 108 4.18 -22.39 0.20
N HIS A 109 5.33 -22.98 0.52
CA HIS A 109 5.55 -24.40 0.33
C HIS A 109 5.18 -25.17 1.61
N ASP A 110 4.75 -26.43 1.46
CA ASP A 110 4.29 -27.28 2.57
C ASP A 110 5.33 -27.44 3.70
N TRP A 111 6.64 -27.49 3.37
CA TRP A 111 7.70 -27.66 4.36
C TRP A 111 8.97 -26.80 4.10
N ARG A 112 9.19 -26.31 2.89
CA ARG A 112 10.36 -25.48 2.58
C ARG A 112 10.19 -24.07 3.14
N PRO A 113 11.25 -23.46 3.69
CA PRO A 113 11.19 -22.07 4.18
C PRO A 113 11.21 -21.06 3.01
N ILE A 114 10.19 -21.12 2.19
CA ILE A 114 9.98 -20.25 1.02
C ILE A 114 8.52 -19.83 0.96
N SER A 115 8.30 -18.55 0.70
CA SER A 115 6.99 -17.98 0.44
C SER A 115 7.13 -16.89 -0.61
N PHE A 116 6.07 -16.62 -1.36
CA PHE A 116 6.10 -15.60 -2.39
C PHE A 116 4.75 -14.93 -2.58
N THR A 117 4.80 -13.73 -3.13
CA THR A 117 3.64 -13.05 -3.70
C THR A 117 3.66 -13.25 -5.21
N LEU A 118 2.49 -13.56 -5.78
CA LEU A 118 2.30 -13.73 -7.21
C LEU A 118 1.29 -12.71 -7.72
N CYS A 119 1.70 -11.93 -8.72
CA CYS A 119 0.85 -10.98 -9.40
C CYS A 119 0.92 -11.27 -10.90
N VAL A 120 -0.01 -12.05 -11.41
CA VAL A 120 -0.09 -12.55 -12.78
C VAL A 120 1.12 -13.45 -13.11
N ASP A 121 2.20 -12.89 -13.62
CA ASP A 121 3.46 -13.52 -14.07
C ASP A 121 4.67 -13.14 -13.20
N ASP A 122 4.51 -12.13 -12.34
CA ASP A 122 5.53 -11.60 -11.46
C ASP A 122 5.55 -12.28 -10.08
N PHE A 123 6.67 -12.86 -9.69
CA PHE A 123 6.91 -13.45 -8.37
C PHE A 123 7.84 -12.59 -7.53
N GLY A 124 7.42 -12.25 -6.30
CA GLY A 124 8.30 -11.68 -5.27
C GLY A 124 8.55 -12.74 -4.21
N VAL A 125 9.75 -13.28 -4.13
CA VAL A 125 10.07 -14.52 -3.41
C VAL A 125 10.95 -14.26 -2.19
N LYS A 126 10.42 -14.57 -0.98
CA LYS A 126 11.20 -14.68 0.26
C LYS A 126 11.65 -16.12 0.44
N TYR A 127 12.94 -16.36 0.74
CA TYR A 127 13.49 -17.68 0.98
C TYR A 127 14.60 -17.68 2.02
N ILE A 128 14.80 -18.82 2.70
CA ILE A 128 15.93 -19.10 3.57
C ILE A 128 16.63 -20.34 3.00
N GLY A 129 17.90 -20.18 2.56
CA GLY A 129 18.59 -21.22 1.79
C GLY A 129 18.32 -21.13 0.29
N THR A 130 19.39 -20.97 -0.49
CA THR A 130 19.33 -20.76 -1.96
C THR A 130 18.75 -21.98 -2.67
N GLU A 131 18.89 -23.18 -2.14
CA GLU A 131 18.35 -24.43 -2.66
C GLU A 131 16.82 -24.41 -2.76
N HIS A 132 16.13 -23.72 -1.87
CA HIS A 132 14.67 -23.60 -1.88
C HIS A 132 14.19 -22.68 -3.00
N ALA A 133 14.91 -21.57 -3.23
CA ALA A 133 14.63 -20.68 -4.35
C ALA A 133 14.95 -21.34 -5.70
N LYS A 134 16.05 -22.10 -5.80
CA LYS A 134 16.37 -22.89 -6.98
C LYS A 134 15.30 -23.94 -7.29
N HIS A 135 14.73 -24.59 -6.27
CA HIS A 135 13.62 -25.53 -6.46
C HIS A 135 12.40 -24.84 -7.09
N LEU A 136 12.02 -23.64 -6.64
CA LEU A 136 10.93 -22.88 -7.24
C LEU A 136 11.25 -22.53 -8.72
N LEU A 137 12.47 -22.04 -9.00
CA LEU A 137 12.91 -21.75 -10.36
C LEU A 137 12.85 -23.00 -11.27
N GLN A 138 13.32 -24.15 -10.80
CA GLN A 138 13.24 -25.41 -11.55
C GLN A 138 11.80 -25.82 -11.82
N THR A 139 10.92 -25.67 -10.80
CA THR A 139 9.49 -25.95 -10.94
C THR A 139 8.83 -25.11 -12.03
N ILE A 140 9.14 -23.82 -12.09
CA ILE A 140 8.58 -22.91 -13.09
C ILE A 140 9.22 -23.16 -14.46
N ASN A 141 10.55 -23.30 -14.52
CA ASN A 141 11.32 -23.50 -15.77
C ASN A 141 11.01 -24.82 -16.47
N ALA A 142 10.47 -25.82 -15.77
CA ALA A 142 9.99 -27.05 -16.40
C ALA A 142 8.85 -26.80 -17.42
N HIS A 143 8.20 -25.64 -17.34
CA HIS A 143 7.02 -25.34 -18.14
C HIS A 143 7.01 -23.97 -18.81
N TYR A 144 7.86 -23.05 -18.36
CA TYR A 144 7.87 -21.65 -18.79
C TYR A 144 9.29 -21.13 -19.00
N ASN A 145 9.44 -20.17 -19.87
CA ASN A 145 10.65 -19.35 -19.93
C ASN A 145 10.57 -18.27 -18.88
N THR A 146 11.59 -18.14 -18.04
CA THR A 146 11.61 -17.12 -16.98
C THR A 146 12.83 -16.21 -17.08
N SER A 147 12.68 -15.01 -16.57
CA SER A 147 13.79 -14.17 -16.12
C SER A 147 13.75 -14.08 -14.58
N HIS A 148 14.91 -13.88 -13.95
CA HIS A 148 14.98 -13.77 -12.49
C HIS A 148 16.08 -12.80 -12.07
N ASP A 149 15.86 -12.14 -10.95
CA ASP A 149 16.81 -11.25 -10.30
C ASP A 149 17.05 -11.69 -8.85
N TRP A 150 18.26 -12.23 -8.60
CA TRP A 150 18.68 -12.67 -7.26
C TRP A 150 18.88 -11.52 -6.28
N GLN A 151 19.09 -10.30 -6.76
CA GLN A 151 19.22 -9.11 -5.92
C GLN A 151 17.83 -8.61 -5.48
N GLY A 152 16.80 -8.90 -6.24
CA GLY A 152 15.43 -8.50 -5.96
C GLY A 152 15.27 -6.98 -5.87
N GLU A 153 15.93 -6.25 -6.78
CA GLU A 153 15.96 -4.78 -6.77
C GLU A 153 14.72 -4.15 -7.40
N ARG A 154 13.95 -4.93 -8.15
CA ARG A 154 12.73 -4.44 -8.83
C ARG A 154 11.60 -5.43 -8.69
N TYR A 155 10.44 -4.93 -8.23
CA TYR A 155 9.22 -5.72 -8.15
C TYR A 155 7.97 -4.85 -8.28
N LEU A 156 7.06 -5.17 -9.19
CA LEU A 156 5.79 -4.44 -9.43
C LEU A 156 6.00 -2.92 -9.51
N GLY A 157 6.97 -2.47 -10.29
CA GLY A 157 7.26 -1.03 -10.46
C GLY A 157 7.97 -0.35 -9.28
N LEU A 158 8.20 -1.07 -8.19
CA LEU A 158 9.02 -0.60 -7.07
C LEU A 158 10.50 -0.83 -7.35
N THR A 159 11.33 0.11 -6.93
CA THR A 159 12.76 -0.07 -6.73
C THR A 159 12.98 -0.38 -5.25
N ILE A 160 13.66 -1.49 -4.98
CA ILE A 160 13.90 -2.04 -3.66
C ILE A 160 15.41 -1.99 -3.39
N SER A 161 15.80 -1.31 -2.32
CA SER A 161 17.21 -1.24 -1.90
C SER A 161 17.39 -1.95 -0.57
N TRP A 162 18.13 -3.05 -0.58
CA TRP A 162 18.37 -3.90 0.59
C TRP A 162 19.63 -3.49 1.34
N ASN A 163 19.52 -3.33 2.65
CA ASN A 163 20.65 -3.26 3.56
C ASN A 163 20.53 -4.35 4.61
N TYR A 164 20.85 -5.59 4.22
CA TYR A 164 20.76 -6.76 5.10
C TYR A 164 21.60 -6.65 6.38
N PRO A 165 22.83 -6.10 6.35
CA PRO A 165 23.62 -5.95 7.57
C PRO A 165 22.98 -5.02 8.62
N GLN A 166 22.27 -3.99 8.20
CA GLN A 166 21.53 -3.08 9.07
C GLN A 166 20.06 -3.47 9.25
N GLN A 167 19.63 -4.55 8.59
CA GLN A 167 18.23 -5.02 8.59
C GLN A 167 17.25 -3.93 8.15
N LEU A 168 17.59 -3.24 7.05
CA LEU A 168 16.77 -2.19 6.43
C LEU A 168 16.39 -2.58 5.01
N VAL A 169 15.21 -2.14 4.59
CA VAL A 169 14.83 -2.12 3.18
C VAL A 169 14.17 -0.78 2.84
N HIS A 170 14.53 -0.24 1.70
CA HIS A 170 14.01 1.03 1.20
C HIS A 170 13.20 0.79 -0.06
N LEU A 171 12.01 1.37 -0.11
CA LEU A 171 11.11 1.31 -1.27
C LEU A 171 10.95 2.68 -1.90
N SER A 172 11.14 2.75 -3.20
CA SER A 172 10.98 3.98 -3.98
C SER A 172 10.42 3.67 -5.38
N MET A 173 10.02 4.71 -6.08
CA MET A 173 9.66 4.65 -7.52
C MET A 173 10.36 5.81 -8.24
N PRO A 174 11.67 5.70 -8.50
CA PRO A 174 12.46 6.77 -9.13
C PRO A 174 11.84 7.19 -10.47
N ASN A 175 11.84 8.49 -10.72
CA ASN A 175 11.32 9.09 -11.96
C ASN A 175 9.82 8.93 -12.21
N HIS A 176 9.02 8.30 -11.32
CA HIS A 176 7.59 8.16 -11.55
C HIS A 176 6.89 9.52 -11.70
N CYS A 177 7.13 10.44 -10.77
CA CYS A 177 6.58 11.79 -10.84
C CYS A 177 7.09 12.57 -12.05
N ASN A 178 8.40 12.48 -12.37
CA ASN A 178 8.95 13.14 -13.55
C ASN A 178 8.32 12.65 -14.86
N LYS A 179 8.11 11.34 -15.00
CA LYS A 179 7.40 10.76 -16.15
C LYS A 179 5.95 11.23 -16.22
N ALA A 180 5.26 11.34 -15.06
CA ALA A 180 3.90 11.86 -15.01
C ALA A 180 3.86 13.33 -15.45
N ILE A 181 4.75 14.18 -14.95
CA ILE A 181 4.88 15.59 -15.35
C ILE A 181 5.11 15.72 -16.86
N GLN A 182 6.01 14.91 -17.44
CA GLN A 182 6.26 14.89 -18.89
C GLN A 182 5.02 14.41 -19.69
N ARG A 183 4.38 13.31 -19.24
CA ARG A 183 3.18 12.75 -19.89
C ARG A 183 2.04 13.76 -19.97
N PHE A 184 1.86 14.54 -18.92
CA PHE A 184 0.78 15.52 -18.80
C PHE A 184 1.20 16.93 -19.30
N HIS A 185 2.39 17.07 -19.89
CA HIS A 185 2.95 18.35 -20.38
C HIS A 185 2.86 19.48 -19.33
N HIS A 186 3.02 19.10 -18.04
CA HIS A 186 2.91 20.05 -16.94
C HIS A 186 4.22 20.81 -16.74
N THR A 187 4.15 22.13 -16.66
CA THR A 187 5.31 22.97 -16.40
C THR A 187 5.63 22.96 -14.90
N LYS A 188 6.91 22.70 -14.56
CA LYS A 188 7.33 22.75 -13.15
C LYS A 188 7.11 24.16 -12.58
N PRO A 189 6.60 24.26 -11.33
CA PRO A 189 6.37 25.55 -10.71
C PRO A 189 7.70 26.28 -10.43
N HIS A 190 7.70 27.63 -10.60
CA HIS A 190 8.86 28.46 -10.27
C HIS A 190 9.18 28.47 -8.77
N ARG A 191 8.16 28.31 -7.92
CA ARG A 191 8.28 28.22 -6.46
C ARG A 191 7.84 26.84 -6.00
N PRO A 192 8.50 26.26 -4.99
CA PRO A 192 8.09 24.98 -4.44
C PRO A 192 6.63 24.98 -3.98
N GLN A 193 5.87 23.95 -4.36
CA GLN A 193 4.52 23.71 -3.89
C GLN A 193 4.54 22.58 -2.85
N ASP A 194 4.52 22.97 -1.57
CA ASP A 194 4.58 22.02 -0.47
C ASP A 194 3.21 21.51 -0.01
N GLN A 195 2.15 21.94 -0.67
CA GLN A 195 0.77 21.65 -0.31
C GLN A 195 0.07 20.93 -1.47
N PRO A 196 -0.30 19.65 -1.32
CA PRO A 196 -0.88 18.86 -2.43
C PRO A 196 -2.33 19.24 -2.77
N TYR A 197 -3.01 19.98 -1.89
CA TYR A 197 -4.41 20.39 -2.06
C TYR A 197 -4.65 21.70 -1.30
N PRO A 198 -5.56 22.57 -1.75
CA PRO A 198 -5.87 23.81 -1.06
C PRO A 198 -6.32 23.56 0.39
N HIS A 199 -5.82 24.37 1.30
CA HIS A 199 -6.21 24.37 2.69
C HIS A 199 -7.03 25.62 3.03
N SER A 200 -8.22 25.41 3.56
CA SER A 200 -9.06 26.50 4.12
C SER A 200 -9.06 26.34 5.65
N PRO A 201 -8.57 27.34 6.41
CA PRO A 201 -8.61 27.31 7.85
C PRO A 201 -10.06 27.15 8.34
N ARG A 202 -10.29 26.31 9.31
CA ARG A 202 -11.61 26.22 9.97
C ARG A 202 -11.77 27.41 10.90
N ILE A 203 -12.89 28.11 10.74
CA ILE A 203 -13.28 29.19 11.65
C ILE A 203 -14.17 28.57 12.73
N TYR A 204 -13.63 28.44 13.96
CA TYR A 204 -14.38 27.95 15.09
C TYR A 204 -15.35 29.01 15.58
N GLY A 205 -16.55 28.59 16.02
CA GLY A 205 -17.57 29.50 16.61
C GLY A 205 -18.59 30.03 15.57
N LEU A 206 -18.50 29.69 14.29
CA LEU A 206 -19.57 29.95 13.35
C LEU A 206 -20.76 29.00 13.58
N GLN A 207 -21.99 29.51 13.39
CA GLN A 207 -23.23 28.72 13.49
C GLN A 207 -23.29 27.55 12.50
N SER A 208 -22.53 27.60 11.41
CA SER A 208 -22.41 26.54 10.41
C SER A 208 -21.00 25.93 10.44
N GLN A 209 -20.89 24.70 10.91
CA GLN A 209 -19.66 23.90 10.82
C GLN A 209 -19.45 23.30 9.42
N LEU A 210 -20.39 23.47 8.52
CA LEU A 210 -20.36 22.94 7.16
C LEU A 210 -19.59 23.90 6.28
N VAL A 211 -18.36 23.52 5.91
CA VAL A 211 -17.64 24.16 4.80
C VAL A 211 -18.17 23.54 3.51
N ALA A 212 -19.30 24.04 3.04
CA ALA A 212 -19.75 23.82 1.69
C ALA A 212 -19.43 25.06 0.88
N ASP A 213 -18.19 25.18 0.39
CA ASP A 213 -17.97 25.97 -0.80
C ASP A 213 -18.75 25.28 -1.91
N THR A 214 -19.91 25.83 -2.25
CA THR A 214 -20.65 25.38 -3.42
C THR A 214 -19.82 25.80 -4.62
N ASP A 215 -19.16 24.83 -5.23
CA ASP A 215 -18.38 25.06 -6.46
C ASP A 215 -19.34 25.43 -7.59
N THR A 216 -19.37 26.70 -7.94
CA THR A 216 -20.19 27.27 -9.03
C THR A 216 -19.40 27.45 -10.32
N SER A 217 -18.13 26.99 -10.35
CA SER A 217 -17.29 27.12 -11.54
C SER A 217 -17.81 26.25 -12.70
N PRO A 218 -17.56 26.64 -13.96
CA PRO A 218 -18.05 25.92 -15.13
C PRO A 218 -17.58 24.46 -15.15
N PRO A 219 -18.42 23.53 -15.65
CA PRO A 219 -18.02 22.15 -15.84
C PRO A 219 -16.93 22.02 -16.91
N LEU A 220 -16.08 21.02 -16.81
CA LEU A 220 -15.04 20.72 -17.78
C LEU A 220 -15.61 20.06 -19.05
N ASN A 221 -14.95 20.29 -20.16
CA ASN A 221 -15.17 19.57 -21.41
C ASN A 221 -14.68 18.09 -21.25
N LYS A 222 -14.96 17.26 -22.27
CA LYS A 222 -14.59 15.83 -22.25
C LYS A 222 -13.09 15.59 -22.16
N GLN A 223 -12.28 16.40 -22.83
CA GLN A 223 -10.82 16.25 -22.86
C GLN A 223 -10.22 16.54 -21.48
N ASP A 224 -10.58 17.68 -20.88
CA ASP A 224 -10.11 18.07 -19.54
C ASP A 224 -10.61 17.10 -18.46
N LYS A 225 -11.83 16.56 -18.60
CA LYS A 225 -12.34 15.52 -17.72
C LYS A 225 -11.48 14.26 -17.79
N THR A 226 -11.09 13.81 -18.98
CA THR A 226 -10.21 12.66 -19.16
C THR A 226 -8.85 12.93 -18.55
N PHE A 227 -8.28 14.12 -18.76
CA PHE A 227 -7.03 14.57 -18.14
C PHE A 227 -7.07 14.44 -16.61
N VAL A 228 -8.11 14.97 -15.96
CA VAL A 228 -8.31 14.86 -14.50
C VAL A 228 -8.30 13.39 -14.04
N GLN A 229 -9.04 12.53 -14.77
CA GLN A 229 -9.12 11.09 -14.42
C GLN A 229 -7.78 10.38 -14.58
N GLU A 230 -7.04 10.67 -15.63
CA GLU A 230 -5.72 10.08 -15.88
C GLU A 230 -4.68 10.52 -14.83
N VAL A 231 -4.64 11.81 -14.48
CA VAL A 231 -3.74 12.32 -13.44
C VAL A 231 -4.01 11.64 -12.10
N ILE A 232 -5.29 11.56 -11.70
CA ILE A 232 -5.69 10.86 -10.47
C ILE A 232 -5.23 9.40 -10.52
N GLY A 233 -5.46 8.68 -11.62
CA GLY A 233 -5.09 7.27 -11.76
C GLY A 233 -3.58 7.05 -11.63
N VAL A 234 -2.77 7.84 -12.31
CA VAL A 234 -1.30 7.74 -12.31
C VAL A 234 -0.72 8.04 -10.92
N LEU A 235 -1.16 9.14 -10.29
CA LEU A 235 -0.64 9.54 -8.98
C LEU A 235 -1.18 8.68 -7.84
N LEU A 236 -2.38 8.10 -7.96
CA LEU A 236 -2.94 7.21 -6.93
C LEU A 236 -2.12 5.92 -6.76
N TYR A 237 -1.60 5.36 -7.86
CA TYR A 237 -0.69 4.22 -7.78
C TYR A 237 0.58 4.57 -7.00
N TYR A 238 1.22 5.68 -7.33
CA TYR A 238 2.41 6.18 -6.64
C TYR A 238 2.14 6.48 -5.15
N ALA A 239 1.02 7.15 -4.86
CA ALA A 239 0.63 7.49 -3.49
C ALA A 239 0.41 6.26 -2.61
N ARG A 240 -0.21 5.20 -3.15
CA ARG A 240 -0.40 3.93 -2.43
C ARG A 240 0.88 3.11 -2.32
N ALA A 241 1.73 3.21 -3.32
CA ALA A 241 2.99 2.49 -3.34
C ALA A 241 4.02 3.12 -2.41
N VAL A 242 4.21 4.44 -2.45
CA VAL A 242 5.29 5.13 -1.75
C VAL A 242 4.83 6.41 -1.05
N ASP A 243 4.32 7.41 -1.77
CA ASP A 243 4.05 8.74 -1.20
C ASP A 243 2.63 8.90 -0.66
N CYS A 244 2.38 8.39 0.54
CA CYS A 244 1.07 8.48 1.18
C CYS A 244 0.60 9.92 1.47
N THR A 245 1.47 10.92 1.39
CA THR A 245 1.11 12.32 1.67
C THR A 245 0.15 12.92 0.62
N MET A 246 0.07 12.32 -0.57
CA MET A 246 -0.88 12.70 -1.62
C MET A 246 -2.28 12.11 -1.43
N LEU A 247 -2.46 11.10 -0.56
CA LEU A 247 -3.72 10.35 -0.45
C LEU A 247 -4.95 11.22 -0.09
N PRO A 248 -4.87 12.21 0.84
CA PRO A 248 -5.99 13.09 1.12
C PRO A 248 -6.45 13.89 -0.10
N ALA A 249 -5.49 14.47 -0.83
CA ALA A 249 -5.75 15.24 -2.05
C ALA A 249 -6.40 14.36 -3.13
N LEU A 250 -5.82 13.21 -3.41
CA LEU A 250 -6.33 12.24 -4.37
C LEU A 250 -7.72 11.72 -4.00
N GLY A 251 -7.97 11.49 -2.70
CA GLY A 251 -9.28 11.09 -2.20
C GLY A 251 -10.36 12.15 -2.47
N SER A 252 -10.07 13.42 -2.23
CA SER A 252 -11.00 14.53 -2.51
C SER A 252 -11.22 14.71 -4.01
N LEU A 253 -10.16 14.68 -4.82
CA LEU A 253 -10.24 14.79 -6.28
C LEU A 253 -11.03 13.64 -6.91
N ALA A 254 -10.83 12.41 -6.41
CA ALA A 254 -11.55 11.23 -6.88
C ALA A 254 -13.07 11.35 -6.70
N THR A 255 -13.56 12.07 -5.69
CA THR A 255 -15.00 12.32 -5.52
C THR A 255 -15.57 13.29 -6.54
N GLN A 256 -14.73 14.14 -7.17
CA GLN A 256 -15.11 15.16 -8.12
C GLN A 256 -14.94 14.73 -9.59
N GLN A 257 -14.20 13.64 -9.85
CA GLN A 257 -13.82 13.21 -11.21
C GLN A 257 -14.99 12.81 -12.13
N ALA A 258 -16.16 12.52 -11.57
CA ALA A 258 -17.34 12.19 -12.38
C ALA A 258 -17.92 13.44 -13.08
N ASN A 259 -17.94 14.56 -12.39
CA ASN A 259 -18.41 15.85 -12.87
C ASN A 259 -17.42 16.96 -12.43
N PRO A 260 -16.21 16.99 -13.03
CA PRO A 260 -15.18 17.94 -12.64
C PRO A 260 -15.47 19.34 -13.22
N THR A 261 -15.01 20.36 -12.50
CA THR A 261 -15.17 21.77 -12.82
C THR A 261 -13.82 22.44 -13.05
N GLN A 262 -13.80 23.71 -13.48
CA GLN A 262 -12.56 24.49 -13.58
C GLN A 262 -11.81 24.58 -12.24
N HIS A 263 -12.54 24.65 -11.14
CA HIS A 263 -11.93 24.62 -9.81
C HIS A 263 -11.29 23.26 -9.50
N THR A 264 -11.91 22.13 -9.93
CA THR A 264 -11.30 20.80 -9.85
C THR A 264 -10.00 20.73 -10.64
N LEU A 265 -9.96 21.30 -11.85
CA LEU A 265 -8.78 21.33 -12.71
C LEU A 265 -7.62 22.11 -12.03
N ALA A 266 -7.91 23.27 -11.46
CA ALA A 266 -6.93 24.06 -10.72
C ALA A 266 -6.29 23.26 -9.55
N LYS A 267 -7.11 22.48 -8.81
CA LYS A 267 -6.62 21.59 -7.74
C LYS A 267 -5.75 20.44 -8.27
N VAL A 268 -6.07 19.92 -9.45
CA VAL A 268 -5.24 18.88 -10.11
C VAL A 268 -3.89 19.46 -10.52
N HIS A 269 -3.84 20.68 -11.06
CA HIS A 269 -2.59 21.36 -11.35
C HIS A 269 -1.75 21.60 -10.09
N GLN A 270 -2.38 22.02 -8.98
CA GLN A 270 -1.67 22.15 -7.69
C GLN A 270 -1.08 20.80 -7.20
N LEU A 271 -1.79 19.68 -7.39
CA LEU A 271 -1.27 18.36 -7.07
C LEU A 271 -0.08 17.96 -7.96
N LEU A 272 -0.10 18.32 -9.25
CA LEU A 272 1.02 18.15 -10.17
C LEU A 272 2.23 19.01 -9.77
N ASP A 273 2.00 20.26 -9.34
CA ASP A 273 3.04 21.14 -8.79
C ASP A 273 3.69 20.53 -7.54
N TYR A 274 2.88 19.94 -6.65
CA TYR A 274 3.37 19.21 -5.48
C TYR A 274 4.21 18.01 -5.89
N ALA A 275 3.76 17.20 -6.86
CA ALA A 275 4.50 16.06 -7.38
C ALA A 275 5.82 16.47 -8.04
N ALA A 276 5.84 17.62 -8.74
CA ALA A 276 7.04 18.19 -9.35
C ALA A 276 8.03 18.76 -8.32
N THR A 277 7.51 19.25 -7.18
CA THR A 277 8.32 19.74 -6.05
C THR A 277 8.94 18.60 -5.26
N HIS A 278 8.19 17.50 -5.10
CA HIS A 278 8.57 16.32 -4.32
C HIS A 278 8.60 15.03 -5.19
N PRO A 279 9.45 14.98 -6.24
CA PRO A 279 9.41 13.89 -7.22
C PRO A 279 9.89 12.55 -6.68
N ASP A 280 10.66 12.57 -5.59
CA ASP A 280 11.31 11.40 -5.01
C ASP A 280 10.83 11.18 -3.57
N ALA A 281 10.09 10.12 -3.37
CA ALA A 281 9.69 9.65 -2.06
C ALA A 281 10.26 8.25 -1.81
N MET A 282 10.54 7.95 -0.55
CA MET A 282 11.08 6.67 -0.12
C MET A 282 10.46 6.26 1.21
N ILE A 283 10.00 5.01 1.30
CA ILE A 283 9.62 4.38 2.55
C ILE A 283 10.79 3.52 3.02
N THR A 284 11.16 3.62 4.29
CA THR A 284 12.17 2.78 4.92
C THR A 284 11.52 1.86 5.93
N TYR A 285 11.74 0.55 5.80
CA TYR A 285 11.38 -0.43 6.82
C TYR A 285 12.60 -0.90 7.57
N ARG A 286 12.44 -1.08 8.88
CA ARG A 286 13.41 -1.68 9.80
C ARG A 286 12.87 -3.04 10.25
N ALA A 287 13.78 -3.99 10.51
CA ALA A 287 13.41 -5.24 11.13
C ALA A 287 12.70 -5.01 12.48
N SER A 288 11.76 -5.87 12.79
CA SER A 288 10.91 -5.79 13.96
C SER A 288 10.41 -7.20 14.37
N ASP A 289 9.64 -7.29 15.44
CA ASP A 289 8.94 -8.53 15.81
C ASP A 289 7.76 -8.84 14.87
N MET A 290 7.55 -8.01 13.84
CA MET A 290 6.46 -8.16 12.87
C MET A 290 5.06 -8.09 13.50
N VAL A 291 4.91 -7.44 14.65
CA VAL A 291 3.61 -7.19 15.28
C VAL A 291 2.92 -6.05 14.56
N LEU A 292 1.71 -6.30 14.10
CA LEU A 292 0.89 -5.28 13.45
C LEU A 292 0.47 -4.21 14.46
N ALA A 293 0.76 -2.95 14.15
CA ALA A 293 0.32 -1.78 14.89
C ALA A 293 -0.43 -0.80 13.97
N ALA A 294 -1.34 -0.02 14.52
CA ALA A 294 -2.09 0.97 13.78
C ALA A 294 -2.35 2.23 14.59
N HIS A 295 -2.39 3.38 13.89
CA HIS A 295 -2.98 4.62 14.39
C HIS A 295 -4.31 4.85 13.68
N SER A 296 -5.29 5.36 14.37
CA SER A 296 -6.62 5.67 13.87
C SER A 296 -7.04 7.09 14.28
N ASP A 297 -7.61 7.82 13.33
CA ASP A 297 -8.12 9.18 13.52
C ASP A 297 -9.33 9.42 12.64
N ALA A 298 -10.14 10.41 12.96
CA ALA A 298 -11.22 10.89 12.12
C ALA A 298 -11.31 12.42 12.09
N SER A 299 -11.52 12.98 10.92
CA SER A 299 -11.97 14.36 10.81
C SER A 299 -13.49 14.39 10.72
N TYR A 300 -14.12 15.11 11.64
CA TYR A 300 -15.58 15.26 11.72
C TYR A 300 -16.08 16.33 10.75
N LEU A 301 -17.06 16.00 9.89
CA LEU A 301 -17.72 16.89 8.92
C LEU A 301 -16.74 17.64 7.99
N SER A 302 -15.62 17.05 7.65
CA SER A 302 -14.54 17.69 6.87
C SER A 302 -14.75 17.61 5.35
N GLU A 303 -15.69 16.80 4.92
CA GLU A 303 -15.90 16.49 3.50
C GLU A 303 -17.25 17.02 2.99
N SER A 304 -17.39 17.09 1.67
CA SER A 304 -18.65 17.48 1.04
C SER A 304 -19.83 16.64 1.53
N LYS A 305 -21.04 17.21 1.57
CA LYS A 305 -22.28 16.56 2.03
C LYS A 305 -22.20 16.13 3.52
N ALA A 306 -21.58 16.95 4.36
CA ALA A 306 -21.42 16.72 5.80
C ALA A 306 -20.79 15.34 6.14
N ARG A 307 -19.91 14.82 5.30
CA ARG A 307 -19.22 13.56 5.57
C ARG A 307 -17.93 13.78 6.35
N SER A 308 -17.51 12.73 7.02
CA SER A 308 -16.25 12.66 7.77
C SER A 308 -15.22 11.84 7.00
N ARG A 309 -13.94 11.99 7.33
CA ARG A 309 -12.88 11.17 6.77
C ARG A 309 -12.23 10.33 7.86
N ALA A 310 -12.05 9.04 7.60
CA ALA A 310 -11.26 8.13 8.41
C ALA A 310 -9.82 8.14 7.93
N GLY A 311 -8.89 8.25 8.86
CA GLY A 311 -7.47 8.07 8.69
C GLY A 311 -7.00 6.80 9.36
N GLY A 312 -6.01 6.13 8.73
CA GLY A 312 -5.34 4.97 9.28
C GLY A 312 -3.88 4.94 8.86
N HIS A 313 -2.99 4.60 9.79
CA HIS A 313 -1.57 4.41 9.52
C HIS A 313 -1.14 3.08 10.13
N PHE A 314 -0.78 2.10 9.29
CA PHE A 314 -0.45 0.74 9.68
C PHE A 314 1.03 0.48 9.45
N PHE A 315 1.68 -0.13 10.42
CA PHE A 315 3.11 -0.48 10.36
C PHE A 315 3.39 -1.75 11.15
N LEU A 316 4.58 -2.31 10.99
CA LEU A 316 5.04 -3.51 11.68
C LEU A 316 6.16 -3.14 12.65
N SER A 317 6.00 -3.50 13.91
CA SER A 317 6.88 -3.05 14.99
C SER A 317 7.18 -4.16 15.99
N GLU A 318 7.81 -3.79 17.09
CA GLU A 318 8.04 -4.62 18.26
C GLU A 318 6.75 -4.87 19.04
N ASN A 319 6.75 -5.93 19.85
CA ASN A 319 5.63 -6.25 20.74
C ASN A 319 5.69 -5.38 21.99
N ASP A 320 5.27 -4.12 21.87
CA ASP A 320 5.23 -3.16 22.98
C ASP A 320 3.82 -2.61 23.17
N VAL A 321 3.61 -1.92 24.32
CA VAL A 321 2.39 -1.17 24.61
C VAL A 321 2.26 0.03 23.68
N PHE A 322 3.36 0.71 23.42
CA PHE A 322 3.49 1.85 22.53
C PHE A 322 4.55 1.58 21.46
N PRO A 323 4.21 0.79 20.45
CA PRO A 323 5.18 0.36 19.45
C PRO A 323 5.80 1.55 18.71
N THR A 324 7.09 1.45 18.46
CA THR A 324 7.84 2.46 17.72
C THR A 324 7.39 2.51 16.25
N ASN A 325 7.21 3.70 15.70
CA ASN A 325 6.82 3.85 14.30
C ASN A 325 7.87 3.24 13.35
N ASN A 326 7.37 2.57 12.33
CA ASN A 326 8.14 2.02 11.21
C ASN A 326 7.52 2.51 9.89
N GLY A 327 8.12 2.20 8.76
CA GLY A 327 7.53 2.54 7.47
C GLY A 327 6.10 2.02 7.31
N ALA A 328 5.22 2.83 6.72
CA ALA A 328 3.83 2.42 6.51
C ALA A 328 3.71 1.25 5.55
N ILE A 329 3.03 0.18 5.97
CA ILE A 329 2.59 -0.88 5.06
C ILE A 329 1.27 -0.52 4.37
N LEU A 330 0.41 0.21 5.08
CA LEU A 330 -0.86 0.73 4.59
C LEU A 330 -1.16 2.08 5.22
N THR A 331 -1.59 3.03 4.40
CA THR A 331 -2.16 4.30 4.85
C THR A 331 -3.55 4.44 4.28
N LEU A 332 -4.53 4.72 5.13
CA LEU A 332 -5.93 4.95 4.75
C LEU A 332 -6.27 6.43 4.86
N ALA A 333 -6.91 6.96 3.83
CA ALA A 333 -7.53 8.28 3.79
C ALA A 333 -8.91 8.11 3.13
N GLN A 334 -9.87 7.58 3.88
CA GLN A 334 -11.15 7.13 3.33
C GLN A 334 -12.30 8.02 3.83
N ILE A 335 -13.12 8.51 2.90
CA ILE A 335 -14.35 9.23 3.25
C ILE A 335 -15.36 8.22 3.83
N ILE A 336 -15.88 8.51 5.02
CA ILE A 336 -16.92 7.73 5.66
C ILE A 336 -18.24 8.03 4.92
N LYS A 337 -18.87 6.99 4.39
CA LYS A 337 -20.04 7.14 3.51
C LYS A 337 -21.28 7.70 4.21
N HIS A 338 -21.42 7.44 5.51
CA HIS A 338 -22.53 7.89 6.31
C HIS A 338 -22.20 9.19 7.03
N VAL A 339 -23.21 10.05 7.25
CA VAL A 339 -23.07 11.24 8.08
C VAL A 339 -23.00 10.80 9.54
N MET A 340 -22.00 11.29 10.27
CA MET A 340 -21.80 11.01 11.68
C MET A 340 -22.46 12.12 12.53
N SER A 341 -23.08 11.76 13.64
CA SER A 341 -23.81 12.70 14.50
C SER A 341 -22.90 13.45 15.47
N SER A 342 -21.68 12.97 15.69
CA SER A 342 -20.68 13.57 16.57
C SER A 342 -19.26 13.23 16.18
N ALA A 343 -18.29 14.00 16.70
CA ALA A 343 -16.87 13.71 16.54
C ALA A 343 -16.50 12.34 17.12
N ALA A 344 -17.05 11.98 18.29
CA ALA A 344 -16.80 10.66 18.90
C ALA A 344 -17.34 9.50 18.04
N GLU A 345 -18.49 9.69 17.38
CA GLU A 345 -19.01 8.68 16.45
C GLU A 345 -18.15 8.58 15.19
N ALA A 346 -17.62 9.69 14.66
CA ALA A 346 -16.68 9.68 13.55
C ALA A 346 -15.40 8.90 13.91
N GLU A 347 -14.85 9.11 15.11
CA GLU A 347 -13.70 8.36 15.63
C GLU A 347 -13.98 6.87 15.76
N LEU A 348 -15.15 6.48 16.27
CA LEU A 348 -15.56 5.08 16.35
C LEU A 348 -15.74 4.47 14.94
N GLY A 349 -16.25 5.26 13.99
CA GLY A 349 -16.37 4.87 12.59
C GLY A 349 -15.02 4.62 11.94
N ALA A 350 -14.04 5.49 12.16
CA ALA A 350 -12.67 5.32 11.70
C ALA A 350 -12.01 4.10 12.34
N LEU A 351 -12.16 3.94 13.65
CA LEU A 351 -11.63 2.79 14.40
C LEU A 351 -12.22 1.46 13.87
N TYR A 352 -13.51 1.42 13.52
CA TYR A 352 -14.11 0.25 12.90
C TYR A 352 -13.51 -0.06 11.55
N ILE A 353 -13.33 0.95 10.69
CA ILE A 353 -12.72 0.78 9.36
C ILE A 353 -11.30 0.24 9.51
N ASN A 354 -10.49 0.84 10.38
CA ASN A 354 -9.11 0.43 10.61
C ASN A 354 -9.01 -0.99 11.21
N ALA A 355 -9.87 -1.33 12.17
CA ALA A 355 -9.91 -2.69 12.74
C ALA A 355 -10.29 -3.74 11.69
N ARG A 356 -11.26 -3.46 10.82
CA ARG A 356 -11.65 -4.34 9.73
C ARG A 356 -10.49 -4.57 8.75
N GLU A 357 -9.74 -3.54 8.40
CA GLU A 357 -8.56 -3.65 7.54
C GLU A 357 -7.40 -4.40 8.22
N ALA A 358 -7.28 -4.34 9.55
CA ALA A 358 -6.24 -5.03 10.30
C ALA A 358 -6.42 -6.57 10.32
N ILE A 359 -7.65 -7.09 10.32
CA ILE A 359 -7.91 -8.53 10.44
C ILE A 359 -7.23 -9.35 9.34
N PRO A 360 -7.43 -9.09 8.04
CA PRO A 360 -6.76 -9.86 7.00
C PRO A 360 -5.22 -9.73 7.05
N GLN A 361 -4.70 -8.59 7.51
CA GLN A 361 -3.27 -8.39 7.69
C GLN A 361 -2.72 -9.28 8.83
N ARG A 362 -3.44 -9.40 9.94
CA ARG A 362 -3.09 -10.31 11.04
C ARG A 362 -3.04 -11.76 10.56
N HIS A 363 -4.03 -12.20 9.79
CA HIS A 363 -4.06 -13.54 9.22
C HIS A 363 -2.88 -13.80 8.28
N LEU A 364 -2.57 -12.85 7.40
CA LEU A 364 -1.41 -12.95 6.51
C LEU A 364 -0.09 -13.06 7.29
N LEU A 365 0.08 -12.26 8.34
CA LEU A 365 1.27 -12.29 9.18
C LEU A 365 1.42 -13.65 9.89
N ILE A 366 0.33 -14.21 10.39
CA ILE A 366 0.32 -15.56 11.00
C ILE A 366 0.70 -16.62 9.96
N GLU A 367 0.14 -16.55 8.75
CA GLU A 367 0.50 -17.45 7.64
C GLU A 367 1.96 -17.34 7.22
N MET A 368 2.57 -16.15 7.37
CA MET A 368 4.00 -15.91 7.14
C MET A 368 4.90 -16.39 8.29
N GLY A 369 4.32 -16.94 9.38
CA GLY A 369 5.04 -17.43 10.55
C GLY A 369 5.32 -16.37 11.61
N HIS A 370 4.62 -15.23 11.60
CA HIS A 370 4.74 -14.16 12.58
C HIS A 370 3.51 -14.13 13.50
N PRO A 371 3.59 -14.67 14.73
CA PRO A 371 2.50 -14.67 15.70
C PRO A 371 1.99 -13.25 15.97
N GLN A 372 0.66 -13.09 16.10
CA GLN A 372 0.03 -11.80 16.29
C GLN A 372 -0.64 -11.70 17.66
N PRO A 373 0.00 -11.04 18.65
CA PRO A 373 -0.67 -10.66 19.90
C PRO A 373 -1.80 -9.64 19.60
N PRO A 374 -2.57 -9.19 20.61
CA PRO A 374 -3.56 -8.13 20.39
C PRO A 374 -2.94 -6.92 19.72
N THR A 375 -3.40 -6.58 18.51
CA THR A 375 -2.86 -5.46 17.74
C THR A 375 -3.08 -4.13 18.48
N PRO A 376 -2.03 -3.36 18.83
CA PRO A 376 -2.18 -2.04 19.40
C PRO A 376 -2.76 -1.07 18.37
N ILE A 377 -3.83 -0.38 18.73
CA ILE A 377 -4.42 0.71 17.94
C ILE A 377 -4.43 1.98 18.75
N GLN A 378 -3.67 2.98 18.31
CA GLN A 378 -3.64 4.30 18.93
C GLN A 378 -4.82 5.14 18.45
N ILE A 379 -5.49 5.81 19.39
CA ILE A 379 -6.49 6.86 19.13
C ILE A 379 -6.21 8.05 20.05
N ASP A 380 -6.74 9.23 19.73
CA ASP A 380 -6.60 10.44 20.55
C ASP A 380 -7.92 10.95 21.15
N ASN A 381 -9.01 10.23 20.93
CA ASN A 381 -10.32 10.53 21.51
C ASN A 381 -10.60 9.64 22.74
N SER A 382 -10.55 10.24 23.95
CA SER A 382 -10.77 9.54 25.21
C SER A 382 -12.20 9.00 25.36
N THR A 383 -13.19 9.70 24.80
CA THR A 383 -14.59 9.24 24.81
C THR A 383 -14.74 7.97 23.95
N ALA A 384 -14.15 7.97 22.75
CA ALA A 384 -14.15 6.79 21.89
C ALA A 384 -13.43 5.60 22.56
N LEU A 385 -12.29 5.85 23.25
CA LEU A 385 -11.63 4.81 24.04
C LEU A 385 -12.56 4.25 25.13
N GLY A 386 -13.15 5.11 25.96
CA GLY A 386 -14.02 4.69 27.06
C GLY A 386 -15.21 3.85 26.59
N VAL A 387 -15.74 4.20 25.41
CA VAL A 387 -16.83 3.46 24.79
C VAL A 387 -16.37 2.06 24.33
N VAL A 388 -15.20 1.94 23.71
CA VAL A 388 -14.66 0.63 23.20
C VAL A 388 -14.22 -0.28 24.33
N THR A 389 -13.65 0.28 25.42
CA THR A 389 -13.19 -0.46 26.60
C THR A 389 -14.30 -0.73 27.63
N ASN A 390 -15.53 -0.31 27.33
CA ASN A 390 -16.71 -0.46 28.21
C ASN A 390 -16.62 0.29 29.55
N THR A 391 -15.77 1.30 29.65
CA THR A 391 -15.66 2.18 30.83
C THR A 391 -16.67 3.32 30.80
N ILE A 392 -17.18 3.66 29.62
CA ILE A 392 -18.25 4.65 29.41
C ILE A 392 -19.44 3.94 28.74
N GLN A 393 -20.62 4.05 29.42
CA GLN A 393 -21.88 3.64 28.80
C GLN A 393 -22.50 4.84 28.08
N PRO A 394 -22.65 4.84 26.76
CA PRO A 394 -23.28 5.96 26.09
C PRO A 394 -24.75 6.01 26.43
N LYS A 395 -25.20 7.09 27.07
CA LYS A 395 -26.59 7.29 27.50
C LYS A 395 -27.59 7.45 26.32
N ARG A 396 -27.12 7.66 25.10
CA ARG A 396 -27.93 7.88 23.86
C ARG A 396 -27.53 6.97 22.74
N THR A 397 -27.38 5.69 23.02
CA THR A 397 -26.88 4.66 22.10
C THR A 397 -27.84 4.16 21.02
N LYS A 398 -29.06 4.66 20.92
CA LYS A 398 -30.03 4.21 19.91
C LYS A 398 -29.58 4.42 18.47
N ALA A 399 -28.58 5.26 18.24
CA ALA A 399 -27.98 5.51 16.92
C ALA A 399 -26.67 4.75 16.69
N MET A 400 -26.11 4.05 17.68
CA MET A 400 -24.88 3.30 17.52
C MET A 400 -25.15 1.95 16.87
N ASP A 401 -24.62 1.83 15.69
CA ASP A 401 -24.71 0.67 14.78
C ASP A 401 -24.01 -0.57 15.36
N MET A 402 -24.37 -1.74 14.82
CA MET A 402 -23.76 -3.05 15.08
C MET A 402 -22.24 -3.07 14.96
N ARG A 403 -21.65 -2.19 14.15
CA ARG A 403 -20.19 -1.98 14.01
C ARG A 403 -19.48 -1.69 15.33
N PHE A 404 -20.13 -0.99 16.21
CA PHE A 404 -19.65 -0.69 17.53
C PHE A 404 -19.59 -1.94 18.44
N HIS A 405 -20.66 -2.72 18.46
CA HIS A 405 -20.71 -3.97 19.21
C HIS A 405 -19.69 -4.98 18.68
N TRP A 406 -19.52 -5.06 17.37
CA TRP A 406 -18.48 -5.87 16.74
C TRP A 406 -17.08 -5.49 17.22
N ARG A 407 -16.79 -4.18 17.32
CA ARG A 407 -15.48 -3.71 17.80
C ARG A 407 -15.23 -4.10 19.26
N ARG A 408 -16.22 -4.02 20.12
CA ARG A 408 -16.16 -4.53 21.51
C ARG A 408 -15.90 -6.04 21.55
N CYS A 409 -16.59 -6.81 20.71
CA CYS A 409 -16.40 -8.24 20.60
C CYS A 409 -14.95 -8.58 20.25
N CYS A 410 -14.36 -7.93 19.24
CA CYS A 410 -12.97 -8.12 18.85
C CYS A 410 -11.97 -7.74 19.97
N THR A 411 -12.30 -6.73 20.78
CA THR A 411 -11.48 -6.35 21.94
C THR A 411 -11.54 -7.44 23.03
N ASN A 412 -12.73 -7.95 23.34
CA ASN A 412 -12.93 -9.03 24.30
C ASN A 412 -12.26 -10.35 23.86
N GLN A 413 -12.20 -10.60 22.53
CA GLN A 413 -11.48 -11.72 21.92
C GLN A 413 -9.96 -11.49 21.85
N GLN A 414 -9.44 -10.41 22.43
CA GLN A 414 -8.03 -10.04 22.42
C GLN A 414 -7.42 -9.93 21.02
N GLN A 415 -8.21 -9.58 20.01
CA GLN A 415 -7.69 -9.29 18.67
C GLN A 415 -7.01 -7.93 18.62
N PHE A 416 -7.49 -6.97 19.42
CA PHE A 416 -7.01 -5.60 19.43
C PHE A 416 -6.86 -5.06 20.86
N ARG A 417 -5.87 -4.21 21.05
CA ARG A 417 -5.65 -3.41 22.24
C ARG A 417 -5.69 -1.93 21.85
N THR A 418 -6.80 -1.25 22.13
CA THR A 418 -6.92 0.17 21.87
C THR A 418 -6.35 0.97 23.04
N HIS A 419 -5.53 1.98 22.74
CA HIS A 419 -4.92 2.86 23.73
C HIS A 419 -5.00 4.32 23.29
N TRP A 420 -5.01 5.22 24.26
CA TRP A 420 -5.03 6.65 24.03
C TRP A 420 -3.63 7.25 24.09
N ARG A 421 -3.32 8.14 23.15
CA ARG A 421 -2.19 9.06 23.20
C ARG A 421 -2.58 10.39 22.58
N ALA A 422 -1.81 11.46 22.93
CA ALA A 422 -2.05 12.80 22.39
C ALA A 422 -2.02 12.81 20.85
N GLY A 423 -2.89 13.59 20.22
CA GLY A 423 -3.02 13.68 18.76
C GLY A 423 -1.73 14.07 18.03
N SER A 424 -0.82 14.82 18.69
CA SER A 424 0.50 15.15 18.14
C SER A 424 1.37 13.93 17.82
N THR A 425 1.07 12.76 18.40
CA THR A 425 1.76 11.48 18.12
C THR A 425 0.95 10.57 17.21
N ASN A 426 -0.26 10.98 16.80
CA ASN A 426 -1.16 10.17 15.98
C ASN A 426 -0.87 10.39 14.49
N LEU A 427 -0.17 9.46 13.86
CA LEU A 427 0.17 9.56 12.44
C LEU A 427 -1.05 9.41 11.50
N ALA A 428 -2.21 9.00 12.00
CA ALA A 428 -3.43 8.99 11.20
C ALA A 428 -4.08 10.37 11.06
N ASP A 429 -3.79 11.33 11.95
CA ASP A 429 -4.36 12.71 11.91
C ASP A 429 -4.01 13.41 10.58
N TYR A 430 -2.77 13.29 10.13
CA TYR A 430 -2.32 13.94 8.89
C TYR A 430 -3.17 13.55 7.66
N VAL A 431 -3.64 12.32 7.57
CA VAL A 431 -4.37 11.83 6.38
C VAL A 431 -5.88 12.05 6.46
N THR A 432 -6.37 12.63 7.54
CA THR A 432 -7.79 12.96 7.72
C THR A 432 -8.17 14.37 7.25
N LYS A 433 -7.18 15.25 7.04
CA LYS A 433 -7.39 16.69 6.76
C LYS A 433 -6.50 17.18 5.63
N HIS A 434 -6.84 18.33 5.06
CA HIS A 434 -5.92 19.11 4.23
C HIS A 434 -5.19 20.10 5.12
N HIS A 435 -3.89 20.22 4.97
CA HIS A 435 -3.02 21.00 5.85
C HIS A 435 -2.32 22.14 5.09
N PRO A 436 -1.90 23.22 5.79
CA PRO A 436 -1.07 24.26 5.18
C PRO A 436 0.34 23.74 4.88
N ALA A 437 1.03 24.38 3.94
CA ALA A 437 2.36 24.00 3.47
C ALA A 437 3.40 23.82 4.60
N ILE A 438 3.35 24.69 5.62
CA ILE A 438 4.26 24.60 6.78
C ILE A 438 4.10 23.28 7.55
N HIS A 439 2.86 22.81 7.70
CA HIS A 439 2.57 21.52 8.35
C HIS A 439 3.05 20.34 7.51
N HIS A 440 2.80 20.38 6.19
CA HIS A 440 3.31 19.35 5.27
C HIS A 440 4.83 19.21 5.35
N ARG A 441 5.58 20.32 5.32
CA ARG A 441 7.05 20.29 5.46
C ARG A 441 7.50 19.65 6.79
N ALA A 442 6.83 19.98 7.89
CA ALA A 442 7.16 19.46 9.21
C ALA A 442 6.87 17.96 9.36
N VAL A 443 5.76 17.49 8.80
CA VAL A 443 5.23 16.12 9.06
C VAL A 443 5.69 15.11 8.00
N ARG A 444 5.93 15.53 6.76
CA ARG A 444 6.36 14.64 5.66
C ARG A 444 7.55 13.73 6.03
N PRO A 445 8.60 14.19 6.74
CA PRO A 445 9.73 13.33 7.15
C PRO A 445 9.37 12.21 8.13
N LEU A 446 8.20 12.26 8.79
CA LEU A 446 7.72 11.19 9.67
C LEU A 446 7.20 9.97 8.88
N TYR A 447 6.79 10.18 7.64
CA TYR A 447 6.26 9.14 6.75
C TYR A 447 7.28 8.64 5.72
N LEU A 448 8.18 9.53 5.30
CA LEU A 448 9.05 9.31 4.16
C LEU A 448 10.50 9.66 4.50
N THR A 449 11.41 8.83 4.06
CA THR A 449 12.84 9.10 4.13
C THR A 449 13.23 10.02 2.98
N SER A 450 13.91 11.12 3.25
CA SER A 450 14.43 11.97 2.17
C SER A 450 15.67 11.34 1.51
N ASN A 451 15.88 11.62 0.22
CA ASN A 451 17.08 11.18 -0.49
C ASN A 451 18.39 11.68 0.18
N ALA A 452 18.37 12.86 0.78
CA ALA A 452 19.52 13.39 1.55
C ALA A 452 19.77 12.57 2.81
N ALA A 453 18.73 12.24 3.58
CA ALA A 453 18.82 11.36 4.75
C ALA A 453 19.26 9.95 4.37
N PHE A 454 18.78 9.41 3.23
CA PHE A 454 19.22 8.11 2.71
C PHE A 454 20.70 8.08 2.35
N ARG A 455 21.20 9.09 1.61
CA ARG A 455 22.64 9.22 1.31
C ARG A 455 23.47 9.33 2.56
N ALA A 456 23.03 10.09 3.57
CA ALA A 456 23.69 10.20 4.86
C ALA A 456 23.75 8.87 5.63
N LEU A 457 22.71 8.04 5.53
CA LEU A 457 22.69 6.69 6.11
C LEU A 457 23.66 5.74 5.39
N GLN A 458 23.79 5.83 4.07
CA GLN A 458 24.77 5.04 3.31
C GLN A 458 26.21 5.42 3.67
N HIS A 459 26.50 6.71 3.87
CA HIS A 459 27.84 7.17 4.28
C HIS A 459 28.20 6.76 5.71
N LYS A 460 27.23 6.72 6.64
CA LYS A 460 27.47 6.25 8.02
C LYS A 460 27.76 4.75 8.11
N SER A 461 27.30 3.95 7.17
CA SER A 461 27.57 2.50 7.15
C SER A 461 29.02 2.15 6.79
N ASN A 462 29.78 3.10 6.24
CA ASN A 462 31.20 2.95 5.91
C ASN A 462 32.13 3.40 7.05
N VAL A 463 31.62 3.83 8.21
CA VAL A 463 32.42 4.14 9.39
C VAL A 463 32.62 2.85 10.20
N PRO A 464 33.87 2.48 10.57
CA PRO A 464 34.14 1.31 11.39
C PRO A 464 33.37 1.39 12.71
N LYS A 465 32.75 0.30 13.13
CA LYS A 465 32.04 0.23 14.42
C LYS A 465 33.01 0.62 15.54
N PRO A 466 32.61 1.45 16.51
CA PRO A 466 33.41 1.64 17.73
C PRO A 466 33.52 0.28 18.42
N THR A 467 34.74 -0.05 18.85
CA THR A 467 35.10 -1.24 19.61
C THR A 467 34.16 -1.37 20.82
N PRO A 468 33.59 -2.56 21.10
CA PRO A 468 32.75 -2.75 22.27
C PRO A 468 33.51 -2.33 23.54
N LEU A 469 32.94 -1.42 24.31
CA LEU A 469 33.44 -1.13 25.66
C LEU A 469 33.32 -2.40 26.50
N LEU A 470 34.43 -2.81 27.10
CA LEU A 470 34.48 -3.91 28.08
C LEU A 470 33.44 -3.66 29.20
N PRO A 471 32.73 -4.67 29.67
CA PRO A 471 31.78 -4.51 30.76
C PRO A 471 32.51 -4.04 32.02
N CYS A 472 32.02 -2.95 32.60
CA CYS A 472 32.43 -2.45 33.88
C CYS A 472 32.15 -3.51 34.97
N PRO A 473 33.12 -3.86 35.86
CA PRO A 473 32.88 -4.83 36.92
C PRO A 473 31.84 -4.25 37.91
N LEU A 474 30.72 -4.93 38.06
CA LEU A 474 29.71 -4.67 39.09
C LEU A 474 30.32 -4.93 40.46
N THR A 475 30.66 -3.89 41.20
CA THR A 475 30.95 -3.92 42.64
C THR A 475 29.60 -4.13 43.40
N THR A 476 29.32 -5.36 43.77
CA THR A 476 28.21 -5.68 44.66
C THR A 476 28.60 -5.33 46.09
N THR A 477 28.12 -4.20 46.58
CA THR A 477 28.16 -3.88 48.02
C THR A 477 26.86 -4.43 48.67
N LEU A 478 26.97 -5.54 49.35
CA LEU A 478 25.94 -6.05 50.25
C LEU A 478 25.87 -5.16 51.50
N ILE A 479 24.72 -4.52 51.73
CA ILE A 479 24.38 -3.84 52.99
C ILE A 479 23.64 -4.87 53.86
N PRO A 480 24.11 -5.20 55.07
CA PRO A 480 23.37 -6.09 55.98
C PRO A 480 22.19 -5.34 56.61
N ILE A 481 21.01 -5.97 56.54
CA ILE A 481 19.82 -5.51 57.32
C ILE A 481 19.99 -6.04 58.74
N ALA A 482 20.20 -5.11 59.67
CA ALA A 482 20.12 -5.40 61.10
C ALA A 482 18.66 -5.61 61.53
N GLY A 483 18.37 -6.74 62.20
CA GLY A 483 17.09 -6.99 62.81
C GLY A 483 16.87 -6.13 64.03
N ALA A 484 15.62 -5.78 64.25
CA ALA A 484 15.12 -5.29 65.52
C ALA A 484 13.83 -6.02 65.87
N ALA A 485 13.74 -6.38 67.14
CA ALA A 485 12.77 -7.18 67.85
C ALA A 485 11.31 -6.81 67.68
#